data_f130cc3bb3a20324453fb215d89c340a
#
_entry.id   f130cc3bb3a20324453fb215d89c340a
#
_cell.length_a   1.000
_cell.length_b   1.000
_cell.length_c   1.000
_cell.angle_alpha   90.00
_cell.angle_beta   90.00
_cell.angle_gamma   90.00
#
_symmetry.space_group_name_H-M   'P 1'
#
loop_
_entity.id
_entity.type
_entity.pdbx_description
1 polymer ?
#
loop_
_entity_poly.entity_id
_entity_poly.type
_entity_poly.pdbx_seq_one_letter_code
_entity_poly.pdbx_strand_id
1 'polypeptide(L)'
;MHKQPLSPFTKQQLLPQEETLEIFKKKGELFIGIPKETAYQEKRICLTPDAVYALVNNGHRVLIESGAGNGANFSDKDYSEAGAEITKDTAKVFSCPMILKVEPPTLEQIKLINPQTILISALQIKTQTKKYFAALASKRVTALAFEFIRDTDGSYPAVKSLSEIAGTASVLIASELLSETKNGNGIMFGNISGVPPIEVVILGAGTVGEFAARSALGLGAGVKVFDNSITKLRCIQTQLGRPLFTSTIQPKNLLKALKRCDVVIGAVRGTNRSPIVVSDTMVRAMKKGAIIIDVSIDMGGCFETSDVTTHRQPTYIKHNVVHYCVPNIPARYPRTATVSISNIFTPYLLKIAEDGGIENSLRFDKGLKNGLYFYHGILTSKSVGEWFDLKHSDINLLIF
;
A
#
# COMPACT_ATOMS: atom_id res chain seq x y z
N MET A 1 -0.35 47.12 -57.05
CA MET A 1 0.11 45.93 -56.33
C MET A 1 1.26 46.34 -55.42
N HIS A 2 0.97 46.66 -54.14
CA HIS A 2 2.01 46.97 -53.15
C HIS A 2 2.45 45.64 -52.49
N LYS A 3 3.67 45.23 -52.79
CA LYS A 3 4.35 44.15 -52.06
C LYS A 3 4.66 44.64 -50.64
N GLN A 4 3.99 44.12 -49.63
CA GLN A 4 4.50 44.29 -48.26
C GLN A 4 5.82 43.53 -48.09
N PRO A 5 6.80 44.10 -47.42
CA PRO A 5 8.04 43.38 -47.13
C PRO A 5 7.74 42.28 -46.14
N LEU A 6 8.12 41.05 -46.48
CA LEU A 6 8.08 39.90 -45.57
C LEU A 6 9.09 40.16 -44.44
N SER A 7 8.57 40.32 -43.20
CA SER A 7 9.42 40.35 -42.02
C SER A 7 10.14 39.00 -41.90
N PRO A 8 11.48 38.99 -41.71
CA PRO A 8 12.26 37.76 -41.58
C PRO A 8 11.98 37.00 -40.28
N PHE A 9 11.16 37.58 -39.38
CA PHE A 9 10.83 36.98 -38.09
C PHE A 9 9.35 36.69 -37.99
N THR A 10 9.00 35.51 -37.47
CA THR A 10 7.62 35.15 -37.12
C THR A 10 7.19 35.95 -35.89
N LYS A 11 5.87 36.20 -35.73
CA LYS A 11 5.33 36.87 -34.53
C LYS A 11 5.74 36.18 -33.20
N GLN A 12 5.99 34.88 -33.20
CA GLN A 12 6.46 34.13 -32.05
C GLN A 12 7.95 34.43 -31.71
N GLN A 13 8.77 34.77 -32.71
CA GLN A 13 10.19 35.15 -32.49
C GLN A 13 10.37 36.59 -32.01
N LEU A 14 9.31 37.41 -32.09
CA LEU A 14 9.32 38.80 -31.60
C LEU A 14 8.67 38.92 -30.20
N LEU A 15 8.15 37.85 -29.62
CA LEU A 15 7.73 37.85 -28.21
C LEU A 15 8.98 37.80 -27.33
N PRO A 16 9.08 38.64 -26.27
CA PRO A 16 10.14 38.49 -25.29
C PRO A 16 10.10 37.07 -24.75
N GLN A 17 11.16 36.32 -24.95
CA GLN A 17 11.35 35.09 -24.17
C GLN A 17 11.60 35.58 -22.75
N GLU A 18 10.67 35.28 -21.84
CA GLU A 18 11.00 35.31 -20.44
C GLU A 18 12.10 34.24 -20.25
N GLU A 19 13.33 34.71 -20.07
CA GLU A 19 14.39 33.90 -19.49
C GLU A 19 13.90 33.55 -18.08
N THR A 20 13.29 32.40 -17.95
CA THR A 20 13.12 31.75 -16.65
C THR A 20 14.54 31.59 -16.15
N LEU A 21 14.96 32.44 -15.20
CA LEU A 21 16.16 32.20 -14.39
C LEU A 21 15.98 30.77 -13.81
N GLU A 22 16.58 29.79 -14.46
CA GLU A 22 16.83 28.50 -13.83
C GLU A 22 17.73 28.78 -12.64
N ILE A 23 17.11 29.03 -11.48
CA ILE A 23 17.83 28.96 -10.21
C ILE A 23 18.34 27.52 -10.18
N PHE A 24 19.63 27.34 -10.44
CA PHE A 24 20.32 26.05 -10.26
C PHE A 24 20.10 25.64 -8.82
N LYS A 25 19.02 24.88 -8.57
CA LYS A 25 18.82 24.20 -7.30
C LYS A 25 19.98 23.22 -7.17
N LYS A 26 20.81 23.41 -6.16
CA LYS A 26 21.88 22.48 -5.86
C LYS A 26 21.22 21.12 -5.60
N LYS A 27 21.36 20.18 -6.52
CA LYS A 27 20.81 18.83 -6.35
C LYS A 27 21.36 18.27 -5.04
N GLY A 28 20.48 17.84 -4.16
CA GLY A 28 20.86 17.20 -2.91
C GLY A 28 21.35 15.78 -3.17
N GLU A 29 22.48 15.41 -2.62
CA GLU A 29 22.90 14.00 -2.58
C GLU A 29 22.13 13.29 -1.47
N LEU A 30 21.46 12.18 -1.79
CA LEU A 30 20.82 11.32 -0.80
C LEU A 30 21.76 10.18 -0.39
N PHE A 31 21.83 9.91 0.90
CA PHE A 31 22.43 8.69 1.41
C PHE A 31 21.36 7.88 2.17
N ILE A 32 20.91 6.80 1.55
CA ILE A 32 19.74 6.02 1.97
C ILE A 32 20.20 4.70 2.60
N GLY A 33 19.78 4.45 3.83
CA GLY A 33 19.93 3.16 4.51
C GLY A 33 18.67 2.32 4.38
N ILE A 34 18.82 1.08 3.95
CA ILE A 34 17.73 0.10 3.86
C ILE A 34 18.06 -1.08 4.76
N PRO A 35 17.52 -1.12 5.99
CA PRO A 35 17.71 -2.23 6.89
C PRO A 35 16.87 -3.44 6.48
N LYS A 36 17.28 -4.61 6.94
CA LYS A 36 16.49 -5.83 6.82
C LYS A 36 15.23 -5.73 7.68
N GLU A 37 14.09 -6.15 7.11
CA GLU A 37 12.85 -6.22 7.86
C GLU A 37 12.88 -7.35 8.89
N THR A 38 12.48 -7.04 10.12
CA THR A 38 12.47 -7.98 11.24
C THR A 38 11.08 -8.31 11.75
N ALA A 39 10.05 -7.63 11.24
CA ALA A 39 8.67 -7.90 11.58
C ALA A 39 8.27 -9.31 11.14
N TYR A 40 7.41 -9.94 11.93
CA TYR A 40 6.97 -11.31 11.67
C TYR A 40 6.33 -11.45 10.29
N GLN A 41 6.90 -12.34 9.47
CA GLN A 41 6.47 -12.62 8.10
C GLN A 41 6.60 -11.46 7.09
N GLU A 42 7.23 -10.34 7.45
CA GLU A 42 7.57 -9.31 6.48
C GLU A 42 8.79 -9.74 5.65
N LYS A 43 8.62 -9.78 4.34
CA LYS A 43 9.64 -10.23 3.38
C LYS A 43 9.88 -9.22 2.26
N ARG A 44 9.13 -8.12 2.27
CA ARG A 44 9.27 -7.04 1.28
C ARG A 44 10.50 -6.20 1.60
N ILE A 45 10.99 -5.49 0.60
CA ILE A 45 12.01 -4.45 0.71
C ILE A 45 11.52 -3.22 -0.07
N CYS A 46 11.94 -2.02 0.30
CA CYS A 46 11.39 -0.81 -0.29
C CYS A 46 11.85 -0.53 -1.72
N LEU A 47 13.05 -0.93 -2.09
CA LEU A 47 13.61 -0.67 -3.42
C LEU A 47 14.06 -1.97 -4.09
N THR A 48 13.84 -2.05 -5.40
CA THR A 48 14.42 -3.09 -6.27
C THR A 48 15.84 -2.73 -6.66
N PRO A 49 16.66 -3.70 -7.15
CA PRO A 49 17.97 -3.39 -7.74
C PRO A 49 17.91 -2.34 -8.85
N ASP A 50 16.90 -2.39 -9.73
CA ASP A 50 16.73 -1.40 -10.82
C ASP A 50 16.51 0.03 -10.26
N ALA A 51 15.75 0.15 -9.19
CA ALA A 51 15.53 1.45 -8.53
C ALA A 51 16.81 1.97 -7.86
N VAL A 52 17.56 1.07 -7.23
CA VAL A 52 18.88 1.40 -6.66
C VAL A 52 19.84 1.86 -7.76
N TYR A 53 19.90 1.14 -8.89
CA TYR A 53 20.70 1.54 -10.06
C TYR A 53 20.32 2.95 -10.55
N ALA A 54 19.02 3.24 -10.65
CA ALA A 54 18.56 4.58 -11.03
C ALA A 54 19.00 5.66 -10.05
N LEU A 55 18.91 5.40 -8.73
CA LEU A 55 19.36 6.34 -7.71
C LEU A 55 20.87 6.56 -7.73
N VAL A 56 21.66 5.49 -7.84
CA VAL A 56 23.14 5.56 -7.88
C VAL A 56 23.62 6.31 -9.12
N ASN A 57 23.01 6.06 -10.28
CA ASN A 57 23.33 6.78 -11.52
C ASN A 57 22.97 8.28 -11.47
N ASN A 58 22.07 8.68 -10.58
CA ASN A 58 21.77 10.09 -10.32
C ASN A 58 22.66 10.69 -9.20
N GLY A 59 23.71 9.97 -8.77
CA GLY A 59 24.68 10.46 -7.80
C GLY A 59 24.30 10.25 -6.34
N HIS A 60 23.33 9.37 -6.06
CA HIS A 60 22.91 9.06 -4.70
C HIS A 60 23.62 7.79 -4.19
N ARG A 61 23.69 7.65 -2.87
CA ARG A 61 24.29 6.48 -2.21
C ARG A 61 23.21 5.65 -1.55
N VAL A 62 23.31 4.34 -1.69
CA VAL A 62 22.37 3.39 -1.06
C VAL A 62 23.19 2.36 -0.29
N LEU A 63 22.92 2.22 1.01
CA LEU A 63 23.50 1.22 1.90
C LEU A 63 22.42 0.21 2.30
N ILE A 64 22.63 -1.05 1.99
CA ILE A 64 21.65 -2.11 2.24
C ILE A 64 22.21 -3.12 3.25
N GLU A 65 21.38 -3.52 4.20
CA GLU A 65 21.72 -4.60 5.12
C GLU A 65 21.74 -5.93 4.38
N SER A 66 22.80 -6.72 4.57
CA SER A 66 22.97 -8.02 3.93
C SER A 66 21.75 -8.93 4.15
N GLY A 67 21.25 -9.49 3.06
CA GLY A 67 20.06 -10.35 3.05
C GLY A 67 18.73 -9.62 3.19
N ALA A 68 18.69 -8.28 3.13
CA ALA A 68 17.45 -7.53 3.20
C ALA A 68 16.49 -7.84 2.03
N GLY A 69 17.03 -8.10 0.84
CA GLY A 69 16.26 -8.42 -0.37
C GLY A 69 15.87 -9.88 -0.52
N ASN A 70 16.45 -10.81 0.26
CA ASN A 70 16.28 -12.25 0.07
C ASN A 70 14.81 -12.70 0.10
N GLY A 71 14.00 -12.07 0.96
CA GLY A 71 12.57 -12.37 1.08
C GLY A 71 11.77 -12.06 -0.19
N ALA A 72 12.24 -11.13 -1.01
CA ALA A 72 11.66 -10.76 -2.30
C ALA A 72 12.42 -11.36 -3.50
N ASN A 73 13.32 -12.33 -3.27
CA ASN A 73 14.18 -12.96 -4.27
C ASN A 73 15.09 -11.95 -5.01
N PHE A 74 15.66 -11.01 -4.27
CA PHE A 74 16.75 -10.14 -4.69
C PHE A 74 17.96 -10.42 -3.80
N SER A 75 19.09 -10.81 -4.40
CA SER A 75 20.31 -11.14 -3.68
C SER A 75 21.14 -9.89 -3.36
N ASP A 76 22.06 -10.00 -2.40
CA ASP A 76 23.06 -8.96 -2.12
C ASP A 76 23.89 -8.66 -3.38
N LYS A 77 24.13 -9.67 -4.24
CA LYS A 77 24.84 -9.51 -5.50
C LYS A 77 24.08 -8.61 -6.45
N ASP A 78 22.76 -8.81 -6.61
CA ASP A 78 21.93 -7.98 -7.50
C ASP A 78 21.99 -6.50 -7.09
N TYR A 79 21.96 -6.23 -5.78
CA TYR A 79 22.09 -4.87 -5.26
C TYR A 79 23.50 -4.29 -5.41
N SER A 80 24.53 -5.10 -5.20
CA SER A 80 25.92 -4.67 -5.40
C SER A 80 26.20 -4.33 -6.86
N GLU A 81 25.69 -5.15 -7.82
CA GLU A 81 25.77 -4.87 -9.24
C GLU A 81 25.00 -3.61 -9.64
N ALA A 82 23.93 -3.27 -8.93
CA ALA A 82 23.20 -2.02 -9.07
C ALA A 82 23.91 -0.80 -8.44
N GLY A 83 25.05 -1.01 -7.78
CA GLY A 83 25.87 0.04 -7.18
C GLY A 83 25.59 0.33 -5.71
N ALA A 84 24.79 -0.48 -5.03
CA ALA A 84 24.61 -0.35 -3.58
C ALA A 84 25.83 -0.82 -2.79
N GLU A 85 26.08 -0.17 -1.65
CA GLU A 85 26.96 -0.68 -0.61
C GLU A 85 26.21 -1.75 0.20
N ILE A 86 26.85 -2.90 0.48
CA ILE A 86 26.26 -3.96 1.30
C ILE A 86 27.00 -4.05 2.64
N THR A 87 26.26 -4.16 3.73
CA THR A 87 26.86 -4.30 5.06
C THR A 87 26.09 -5.32 5.92
N LYS A 88 26.80 -5.97 6.85
CA LYS A 88 26.21 -6.81 7.89
C LYS A 88 25.94 -6.02 9.18
N ASP A 89 26.41 -4.80 9.25
CA ASP A 89 26.26 -3.94 10.42
C ASP A 89 24.94 -3.16 10.34
N THR A 90 23.95 -3.64 11.09
CA THR A 90 22.64 -2.99 11.21
C THR A 90 22.76 -1.56 11.74
N ALA A 91 23.67 -1.29 12.70
CA ALA A 91 23.83 0.05 13.25
C ALA A 91 24.35 1.04 12.20
N LYS A 92 25.24 0.60 11.31
CA LYS A 92 25.72 1.41 10.19
C LYS A 92 24.57 1.79 9.26
N VAL A 93 23.63 0.88 8.98
CA VAL A 93 22.46 1.18 8.13
C VAL A 93 21.53 2.19 8.80
N PHE A 94 21.24 2.01 10.10
CA PHE A 94 20.40 2.96 10.85
C PHE A 94 21.09 4.31 11.13
N SER A 95 22.39 4.43 10.91
CA SER A 95 23.11 5.72 11.02
C SER A 95 23.06 6.58 9.76
N CYS A 96 22.47 6.08 8.66
CA CYS A 96 22.31 6.85 7.43
C CYS A 96 21.40 8.07 7.64
N PRO A 97 21.64 9.18 6.91
CA PRO A 97 20.80 10.39 6.99
C PRO A 97 19.33 10.16 6.60
N MET A 98 19.07 9.18 5.74
CA MET A 98 17.73 8.76 5.36
C MET A 98 17.59 7.25 5.53
N ILE A 99 16.52 6.83 6.19
CA ILE A 99 16.19 5.40 6.39
C ILE A 99 14.88 5.12 5.68
N LEU A 100 14.87 4.06 4.87
CA LEU A 100 13.71 3.60 4.14
C LEU A 100 13.35 2.17 4.56
N LYS A 101 12.14 1.98 5.13
CA LYS A 101 11.62 0.71 5.63
C LYS A 101 10.20 0.46 5.15
N VAL A 102 9.80 -0.82 5.07
CA VAL A 102 8.40 -1.19 4.86
C VAL A 102 7.61 -1.07 6.16
N GLU A 103 8.07 -1.73 7.22
CA GLU A 103 7.43 -1.73 8.54
C GLU A 103 7.99 -0.62 9.43
N PRO A 104 7.22 -0.13 10.43
CA PRO A 104 7.75 0.84 11.38
C PRO A 104 8.96 0.26 12.13
N PRO A 105 9.98 1.08 12.45
CA PRO A 105 11.11 0.61 13.24
C PRO A 105 10.68 0.24 14.67
N THR A 106 11.30 -0.78 15.24
CA THR A 106 11.11 -1.14 16.64
C THR A 106 11.78 -0.12 17.58
N LEU A 107 11.44 -0.13 18.87
CA LEU A 107 12.09 0.74 19.86
C LEU A 107 13.62 0.54 19.91
N GLU A 108 14.10 -0.71 19.74
CA GLU A 108 15.52 -1.00 19.68
C GLU A 108 16.17 -0.43 18.41
N GLN A 109 15.51 -0.52 17.28
CA GLN A 109 15.98 0.09 16.04
C GLN A 109 16.02 1.62 16.11
N ILE A 110 15.03 2.25 16.76
CA ILE A 110 15.03 3.71 16.97
C ILE A 110 16.25 4.17 17.79
N LYS A 111 16.75 3.38 18.72
CA LYS A 111 17.99 3.72 19.47
C LYS A 111 19.20 3.87 18.56
N LEU A 112 19.27 3.09 17.47
CA LEU A 112 20.35 3.11 16.48
C LEU A 112 20.28 4.31 15.53
N ILE A 113 19.11 4.93 15.39
CA ILE A 113 18.90 6.09 14.51
C ILE A 113 19.69 7.29 15.03
N ASN A 114 20.42 7.97 14.15
CA ASN A 114 21.09 9.22 14.46
C ASN A 114 20.07 10.36 14.64
N PRO A 115 20.39 11.39 15.44
CA PRO A 115 19.57 12.60 15.48
C PRO A 115 19.36 13.23 14.09
N GLN A 116 18.17 13.80 13.87
CA GLN A 116 17.79 14.51 12.64
C GLN A 116 17.71 13.62 11.37
N THR A 117 17.70 12.30 11.51
CA THR A 117 17.50 11.37 10.40
C THR A 117 16.11 11.53 9.80
N ILE A 118 16.01 11.36 8.49
CA ILE A 118 14.75 11.23 7.76
C ILE A 118 14.34 9.76 7.78
N LEU A 119 13.16 9.46 8.29
CA LEU A 119 12.58 8.11 8.32
C LEU A 119 11.36 8.06 7.41
N ILE A 120 11.39 7.17 6.42
CA ILE A 120 10.23 6.86 5.58
C ILE A 120 9.87 5.39 5.81
N SER A 121 8.70 5.16 6.41
CA SER A 121 8.20 3.81 6.71
C SER A 121 6.68 3.81 6.80
N ALA A 122 6.05 2.63 6.95
CA ALA A 122 4.69 2.60 7.47
C ALA A 122 4.67 3.11 8.92
N LEU A 123 3.56 3.71 9.33
CA LEU A 123 3.32 4.09 10.73
C LEU A 123 2.53 3.02 11.48
N GLN A 124 1.53 2.44 10.82
CA GLN A 124 0.61 1.46 11.42
C GLN A 124 0.10 1.93 12.80
N ILE A 125 -0.51 3.10 12.84
CA ILE A 125 -0.87 3.85 14.06
C ILE A 125 -1.49 2.99 15.18
N LYS A 126 -2.27 1.97 14.84
CA LYS A 126 -2.97 1.10 15.81
C LYS A 126 -2.05 0.17 16.59
N THR A 127 -0.86 -0.10 16.07
CA THR A 127 0.13 -0.98 16.71
C THR A 127 1.13 -0.21 17.55
N GLN A 128 1.12 1.13 17.46
CA GLN A 128 2.10 1.98 18.14
C GLN A 128 1.69 2.32 19.58
N THR A 129 2.67 2.84 20.31
CA THR A 129 2.52 3.25 21.71
C THR A 129 3.05 4.67 21.92
N LYS A 130 2.65 5.34 23.00
CA LYS A 130 3.23 6.65 23.38
C LYS A 130 4.76 6.61 23.46
N LYS A 131 5.36 5.47 23.90
CA LYS A 131 6.81 5.29 23.98
C LYS A 131 7.50 5.34 22.62
N TYR A 132 6.86 4.81 21.59
CA TYR A 132 7.36 4.87 20.21
C TYR A 132 7.51 6.32 19.74
N PHE A 133 6.47 7.14 19.92
CA PHE A 133 6.49 8.54 19.52
C PHE A 133 7.48 9.36 20.36
N ALA A 134 7.58 9.11 21.66
CA ALA A 134 8.58 9.75 22.52
C ALA A 134 10.02 9.42 22.09
N ALA A 135 10.28 8.17 21.69
CA ALA A 135 11.59 7.75 21.18
C ALA A 135 11.95 8.46 19.87
N LEU A 136 11.02 8.58 18.91
CA LEU A 136 11.24 9.33 17.67
C LEU A 136 11.47 10.82 17.94
N ALA A 137 10.67 11.42 18.81
CA ALA A 137 10.83 12.82 19.20
C ALA A 137 12.20 13.12 19.80
N SER A 138 12.70 12.25 20.68
CA SER A 138 14.02 12.39 21.33
C SER A 138 15.19 12.39 20.33
N LYS A 139 15.02 11.69 19.20
CA LYS A 139 15.99 11.65 18.09
C LYS A 139 15.84 12.81 17.12
N ARG A 140 14.85 13.69 17.30
CA ARG A 140 14.54 14.81 16.40
C ARG A 140 14.40 14.39 14.94
N VAL A 141 13.79 13.22 14.69
CA VAL A 141 13.60 12.70 13.33
C VAL A 141 12.58 13.53 12.55
N THR A 142 12.73 13.53 11.22
CA THR A 142 11.67 13.90 10.28
C THR A 142 11.11 12.60 9.74
N ALA A 143 9.84 12.26 10.10
CA ALA A 143 9.27 10.97 9.79
C ALA A 143 8.03 11.08 8.92
N LEU A 144 8.02 10.31 7.82
CA LEU A 144 6.93 10.20 6.88
C LEU A 144 6.35 8.78 6.89
N ALA A 145 5.02 8.71 7.00
CA ALA A 145 4.26 7.49 6.83
C ALA A 145 3.80 7.39 5.38
N PHE A 146 4.36 6.48 4.62
CA PHE A 146 4.09 6.41 3.17
C PHE A 146 2.62 6.06 2.85
N GLU A 147 1.91 5.41 3.77
CA GLU A 147 0.48 5.13 3.61
C GLU A 147 -0.40 6.37 3.65
N PHE A 148 0.13 7.52 4.07
CA PHE A 148 -0.58 8.80 4.09
C PHE A 148 -0.11 9.78 3.00
N ILE A 149 0.94 9.46 2.25
CA ILE A 149 1.36 10.25 1.10
C ILE A 149 0.22 10.21 0.06
N ARG A 150 -0.12 11.37 -0.49
CA ARG A 150 -1.16 11.51 -1.52
C ARG A 150 -0.55 11.90 -2.85
N ASP A 151 -1.13 11.38 -3.91
CA ASP A 151 -0.84 11.82 -5.26
C ASP A 151 -1.67 13.08 -5.61
N THR A 152 -1.41 13.67 -6.77
CA THR A 152 -2.08 14.87 -7.29
C THR A 152 -3.60 14.70 -7.45
N ASP A 153 -4.07 13.48 -7.71
CA ASP A 153 -5.49 13.11 -7.75
C ASP A 153 -6.13 12.91 -6.37
N GLY A 154 -5.36 13.08 -5.28
CA GLY A 154 -5.78 12.86 -3.90
C GLY A 154 -5.79 11.40 -3.48
N SER A 155 -5.42 10.46 -4.34
CA SER A 155 -5.29 9.03 -4.00
C SER A 155 -4.07 8.77 -3.11
N TYR A 156 -4.04 7.60 -2.48
CA TYR A 156 -2.91 7.12 -1.68
C TYR A 156 -2.15 6.05 -2.49
N PRO A 157 -1.10 6.40 -3.24
CA PRO A 157 -0.49 5.53 -4.24
C PRO A 157 -0.01 4.20 -3.65
N ALA A 158 0.69 4.23 -2.51
CA ALA A 158 1.19 3.01 -1.86
C ALA A 158 0.04 2.10 -1.37
N VAL A 159 -0.98 2.69 -0.73
CA VAL A 159 -2.16 1.92 -0.25
C VAL A 159 -2.95 1.37 -1.41
N LYS A 160 -3.15 2.15 -2.48
CA LYS A 160 -3.87 1.72 -3.68
C LYS A 160 -3.19 0.52 -4.33
N SER A 161 -1.89 0.62 -4.56
CA SER A 161 -1.09 -0.45 -5.17
C SER A 161 -1.10 -1.75 -4.35
N LEU A 162 -0.89 -1.66 -3.04
CA LEU A 162 -0.99 -2.83 -2.16
C LEU A 162 -2.43 -3.39 -2.11
N SER A 163 -3.45 -2.54 -2.23
CA SER A 163 -4.85 -2.96 -2.32
C SER A 163 -5.17 -3.70 -3.62
N GLU A 164 -4.54 -3.34 -4.72
CA GLU A 164 -4.63 -4.04 -6.01
C GLU A 164 -4.08 -5.47 -5.90
N ILE A 165 -2.92 -5.61 -5.25
CA ILE A 165 -2.32 -6.92 -4.95
C ILE A 165 -3.24 -7.73 -4.04
N ALA A 166 -3.77 -7.13 -2.96
CA ALA A 166 -4.65 -7.82 -2.03
C ALA A 166 -5.94 -8.31 -2.70
N GLY A 167 -6.54 -7.50 -3.57
CA GLY A 167 -7.73 -7.86 -4.33
C GLY A 167 -7.49 -9.04 -5.27
N THR A 168 -6.44 -8.99 -6.07
CA THR A 168 -6.05 -10.10 -6.95
C THR A 168 -5.70 -11.36 -6.15
N ALA A 169 -4.89 -11.21 -5.11
CA ALA A 169 -4.46 -12.31 -4.25
C ALA A 169 -5.64 -13.01 -3.56
N SER A 170 -6.68 -12.27 -3.14
CA SER A 170 -7.85 -12.84 -2.48
C SER A 170 -8.55 -13.89 -3.34
N VAL A 171 -8.60 -13.67 -4.66
CA VAL A 171 -9.18 -14.61 -5.63
C VAL A 171 -8.28 -15.83 -5.84
N LEU A 172 -6.97 -15.64 -5.96
CA LEU A 172 -6.01 -16.74 -6.10
C LEU A 172 -5.99 -17.63 -4.86
N ILE A 173 -6.05 -17.03 -3.66
CA ILE A 173 -6.15 -17.75 -2.39
C ILE A 173 -7.47 -18.53 -2.32
N ALA A 174 -8.58 -17.91 -2.69
CA ALA A 174 -9.89 -18.60 -2.71
C ALA A 174 -9.88 -19.77 -3.69
N SER A 175 -9.24 -19.62 -4.85
CA SER A 175 -9.08 -20.69 -5.84
C SER A 175 -8.29 -21.88 -5.28
N GLU A 176 -7.20 -21.61 -4.56
CA GLU A 176 -6.42 -22.66 -3.87
C GLU A 176 -7.25 -23.38 -2.79
N LEU A 177 -8.01 -22.62 -1.98
CA LEU A 177 -8.77 -23.15 -0.86
C LEU A 177 -10.03 -23.92 -1.29
N LEU A 178 -10.59 -23.66 -2.47
CA LEU A 178 -11.71 -24.41 -3.02
C LEU A 178 -11.33 -25.83 -3.45
N SER A 179 -10.03 -26.09 -3.70
CA SER A 179 -9.55 -27.41 -4.05
C SER A 179 -9.71 -28.40 -2.90
N GLU A 180 -9.90 -29.66 -3.21
CA GLU A 180 -10.04 -30.75 -2.23
C GLU A 180 -8.80 -30.89 -1.35
N THR A 181 -7.61 -30.66 -1.88
CA THR A 181 -6.33 -30.73 -1.16
C THR A 181 -6.21 -29.74 0.02
N LYS A 182 -7.11 -28.76 0.10
CA LYS A 182 -7.15 -27.73 1.17
C LYS A 182 -8.45 -27.77 1.99
N ASN A 183 -9.12 -28.91 2.05
CA ASN A 183 -10.43 -29.10 2.70
C ASN A 183 -11.55 -28.29 2.03
N GLY A 184 -11.37 -27.85 0.81
CA GLY A 184 -12.43 -27.28 -0.03
C GLY A 184 -13.33 -28.37 -0.62
N ASN A 185 -14.33 -27.94 -1.36
CA ASN A 185 -15.31 -28.84 -1.98
C ASN A 185 -14.86 -29.46 -3.32
N GLY A 186 -13.59 -29.33 -3.71
CA GLY A 186 -13.10 -29.82 -4.99
C GLY A 186 -13.64 -29.04 -6.19
N ILE A 187 -13.96 -27.75 -5.99
CA ILE A 187 -14.52 -26.88 -7.02
C ILE A 187 -13.40 -26.02 -7.62
N MET A 188 -13.34 -25.95 -8.93
CA MET A 188 -12.35 -25.16 -9.65
C MET A 188 -12.90 -23.80 -10.03
N PHE A 189 -12.10 -22.74 -9.85
CA PHE A 189 -12.33 -21.48 -10.55
C PHE A 189 -12.15 -21.71 -12.05
N GLY A 190 -13.18 -21.39 -12.83
CA GLY A 190 -13.08 -21.57 -14.27
C GLY A 190 -14.44 -21.50 -14.95
N ASN A 191 -14.38 -21.36 -16.27
CA ASN A 191 -15.54 -21.46 -17.15
C ASN A 191 -15.39 -22.76 -17.95
N ILE A 192 -15.77 -23.89 -17.33
CA ILE A 192 -15.65 -25.22 -17.93
C ILE A 192 -16.95 -25.52 -18.66
N SER A 193 -16.87 -25.97 -19.92
CA SER A 193 -18.04 -26.26 -20.75
C SER A 193 -18.95 -27.31 -20.07
N GLY A 194 -20.22 -26.94 -19.92
CA GLY A 194 -21.24 -27.81 -19.29
C GLY A 194 -21.21 -27.78 -17.75
N VAL A 195 -20.29 -27.05 -17.09
CA VAL A 195 -20.23 -26.90 -15.63
C VAL A 195 -20.66 -25.48 -15.26
N PRO A 196 -21.64 -25.28 -14.36
CA PRO A 196 -21.99 -23.94 -13.88
C PRO A 196 -20.80 -23.24 -13.25
N PRO A 197 -20.56 -21.94 -13.55
CA PRO A 197 -19.49 -21.19 -12.94
C PRO A 197 -19.74 -21.00 -11.45
N ILE A 198 -18.65 -20.86 -10.68
CA ILE A 198 -18.75 -20.53 -9.24
C ILE A 198 -19.34 -19.13 -9.05
N GLU A 199 -20.02 -18.93 -7.92
CA GLU A 199 -20.55 -17.63 -7.52
C GLU A 199 -19.64 -16.98 -6.47
N VAL A 200 -19.14 -15.78 -6.77
CA VAL A 200 -18.31 -14.97 -5.88
C VAL A 200 -19.10 -13.73 -5.43
N VAL A 201 -19.18 -13.54 -4.13
CA VAL A 201 -19.71 -12.31 -3.51
C VAL A 201 -18.57 -11.44 -3.03
N ILE A 202 -18.59 -10.16 -3.37
CA ILE A 202 -17.58 -9.17 -2.94
C ILE A 202 -18.29 -8.10 -2.13
N LEU A 203 -17.82 -7.87 -0.91
CA LEU A 203 -18.30 -6.86 0.01
C LEU A 203 -17.34 -5.69 0.00
N GLY A 204 -17.77 -4.56 -0.61
CA GLY A 204 -16.96 -3.37 -0.83
C GLY A 204 -16.55 -3.19 -2.30
N ALA A 205 -16.84 -2.01 -2.86
CA ALA A 205 -16.51 -1.61 -4.23
C ALA A 205 -15.36 -0.60 -4.27
N GLY A 206 -14.39 -0.74 -3.35
CA GLY A 206 -13.12 -0.02 -3.36
C GLY A 206 -12.07 -0.74 -4.22
N THR A 207 -10.80 -0.30 -4.15
CA THR A 207 -9.70 -0.88 -4.95
C THR A 207 -9.55 -2.39 -4.77
N VAL A 208 -9.61 -2.89 -3.52
CA VAL A 208 -9.57 -4.35 -3.26
C VAL A 208 -10.72 -5.06 -3.97
N GLY A 209 -11.95 -4.54 -3.81
CA GLY A 209 -13.14 -5.14 -4.42
C GLY A 209 -13.11 -5.09 -5.94
N GLU A 210 -12.60 -4.02 -6.54
CA GLU A 210 -12.43 -3.88 -7.98
C GLU A 210 -11.46 -4.94 -8.52
N PHE A 211 -10.27 -5.06 -7.93
CA PHE A 211 -9.26 -6.01 -8.40
C PHE A 211 -9.66 -7.47 -8.11
N ALA A 212 -10.38 -7.72 -7.02
CA ALA A 212 -11.01 -9.02 -6.77
C ALA A 212 -12.08 -9.34 -7.84
N ALA A 213 -12.95 -8.38 -8.17
CA ALA A 213 -13.96 -8.57 -9.22
C ALA A 213 -13.31 -8.79 -10.60
N ARG A 214 -12.32 -8.00 -10.95
CA ARG A 214 -11.55 -8.14 -12.20
C ARG A 214 -10.93 -9.53 -12.33
N SER A 215 -10.27 -10.01 -11.27
CA SER A 215 -9.61 -11.30 -11.23
C SER A 215 -10.61 -12.46 -11.30
N ALA A 216 -11.70 -12.41 -10.50
CA ALA A 216 -12.73 -13.44 -10.49
C ALA A 216 -13.47 -13.53 -11.83
N LEU A 217 -13.82 -12.39 -12.44
CA LEU A 217 -14.41 -12.33 -13.77
C LEU A 217 -13.47 -12.84 -14.87
N GLY A 218 -12.16 -12.52 -14.74
CA GLY A 218 -11.13 -13.02 -15.66
C GLY A 218 -10.98 -14.54 -15.63
N LEU A 219 -11.23 -15.14 -14.47
CA LEU A 219 -11.26 -16.61 -14.30
C LEU A 219 -12.63 -17.23 -14.64
N GLY A 220 -13.62 -16.44 -15.09
CA GLY A 220 -14.92 -16.93 -15.53
C GLY A 220 -15.96 -17.15 -14.42
N ALA A 221 -15.74 -16.60 -13.22
CA ALA A 221 -16.72 -16.67 -12.13
C ALA A 221 -17.91 -15.73 -12.33
N GLY A 222 -19.07 -16.09 -11.77
CA GLY A 222 -20.20 -15.18 -11.58
C GLY A 222 -19.96 -14.27 -10.38
N VAL A 223 -19.90 -12.96 -10.57
CA VAL A 223 -19.54 -11.99 -9.53
C VAL A 223 -20.72 -11.11 -9.14
N LYS A 224 -20.89 -10.90 -7.83
CA LYS A 224 -21.86 -9.98 -7.24
C LYS A 224 -21.13 -9.04 -6.26
N VAL A 225 -21.25 -7.72 -6.48
CA VAL A 225 -20.59 -6.70 -5.63
C VAL A 225 -21.62 -5.95 -4.80
N PHE A 226 -21.34 -5.81 -3.53
CA PHE A 226 -22.15 -5.08 -2.55
C PHE A 226 -21.36 -3.92 -1.95
N ASP A 227 -21.92 -2.71 -2.00
CA ASP A 227 -21.37 -1.52 -1.31
C ASP A 227 -22.52 -0.53 -1.03
N ASN A 228 -22.44 0.23 0.05
CA ASN A 228 -23.45 1.25 0.34
C ASN A 228 -23.27 2.53 -0.48
N SER A 229 -22.12 2.73 -1.12
CA SER A 229 -21.86 3.87 -1.99
C SER A 229 -22.27 3.58 -3.44
N ILE A 230 -23.35 4.18 -3.89
CA ILE A 230 -23.79 4.10 -5.30
C ILE A 230 -22.72 4.60 -6.26
N THR A 231 -21.96 5.62 -5.86
CA THR A 231 -20.85 6.15 -6.66
C THR A 231 -19.78 5.08 -6.87
N LYS A 232 -19.35 4.36 -5.83
CA LYS A 232 -18.38 3.27 -5.97
C LYS A 232 -18.91 2.13 -6.82
N LEU A 233 -20.20 1.75 -6.65
CA LEU A 233 -20.84 0.73 -7.47
C LEU A 233 -20.89 1.12 -8.94
N ARG A 234 -21.10 2.40 -9.24
CA ARG A 234 -21.04 2.92 -10.61
C ARG A 234 -19.62 2.92 -11.17
N CYS A 235 -18.66 3.39 -10.38
CA CYS A 235 -17.24 3.40 -10.76
C CYS A 235 -16.73 2.00 -11.12
N ILE A 236 -17.01 0.99 -10.30
CA ILE A 236 -16.53 -0.38 -10.56
C ILE A 236 -17.10 -0.96 -11.86
N GLN A 237 -18.37 -0.68 -12.19
CA GLN A 237 -18.96 -1.09 -13.48
C GLN A 237 -18.26 -0.42 -14.66
N THR A 238 -17.96 0.88 -14.55
CA THR A 238 -17.24 1.62 -15.61
C THR A 238 -15.82 1.08 -15.77
N GLN A 239 -15.10 0.85 -14.66
CA GLN A 239 -13.71 0.38 -14.69
C GLN A 239 -13.57 -1.05 -15.23
N LEU A 240 -14.57 -1.92 -14.99
CA LEU A 240 -14.57 -3.28 -15.52
C LEU A 240 -15.04 -3.36 -16.98
N GLY A 241 -15.67 -2.31 -17.50
CA GLY A 241 -16.11 -2.22 -18.90
C GLY A 241 -17.16 -3.25 -19.31
N ARG A 242 -17.90 -3.85 -18.34
CA ARG A 242 -18.89 -4.90 -18.58
C ARG A 242 -20.00 -4.86 -17.53
N PRO A 243 -21.20 -5.34 -17.86
CA PRO A 243 -22.28 -5.46 -16.90
C PRO A 243 -21.87 -6.33 -15.70
N LEU A 244 -22.17 -5.84 -14.51
CA LEU A 244 -21.86 -6.50 -13.25
C LEU A 244 -23.08 -6.41 -12.32
N PHE A 245 -23.39 -7.50 -11.63
CA PHE A 245 -24.41 -7.42 -10.59
C PHE A 245 -23.87 -6.57 -9.43
N THR A 246 -24.56 -5.48 -9.16
CA THR A 246 -24.26 -4.60 -8.01
C THR A 246 -25.51 -4.39 -7.16
N SER A 247 -25.33 -4.27 -5.85
CA SER A 247 -26.41 -3.98 -4.91
C SER A 247 -25.89 -3.20 -3.69
N THR A 248 -26.75 -2.42 -3.06
CA THR A 248 -26.47 -1.94 -1.71
C THR A 248 -26.52 -3.09 -0.72
N ILE A 249 -25.83 -2.91 0.42
CA ILE A 249 -25.77 -3.91 1.49
C ILE A 249 -27.11 -3.90 2.25
N GLN A 250 -28.09 -4.61 1.69
CA GLN A 250 -29.38 -4.87 2.33
C GLN A 250 -29.39 -6.31 2.85
N PRO A 251 -29.71 -6.54 4.15
CA PRO A 251 -29.60 -7.85 4.77
C PRO A 251 -30.28 -8.99 4.00
N LYS A 252 -31.50 -8.73 3.47
CA LYS A 252 -32.26 -9.74 2.70
C LYS A 252 -31.56 -10.12 1.40
N ASN A 253 -31.05 -9.13 0.64
CA ASN A 253 -30.38 -9.37 -0.65
C ASN A 253 -29.01 -10.03 -0.42
N LEU A 254 -28.27 -9.56 0.59
CA LEU A 254 -26.98 -10.12 0.95
C LEU A 254 -27.11 -11.57 1.39
N LEU A 255 -28.05 -11.90 2.30
CA LEU A 255 -28.30 -13.28 2.76
C LEU A 255 -28.65 -14.21 1.59
N LYS A 256 -29.48 -13.73 0.62
CA LYS A 256 -29.81 -14.51 -0.58
C LYS A 256 -28.56 -14.82 -1.42
N ALA A 257 -27.64 -13.85 -1.55
CA ALA A 257 -26.39 -14.04 -2.28
C ALA A 257 -25.44 -14.99 -1.53
N LEU A 258 -25.27 -14.82 -0.20
CA LEU A 258 -24.41 -15.66 0.65
C LEU A 258 -24.83 -17.13 0.67
N LYS A 259 -26.14 -17.44 0.67
CA LYS A 259 -26.63 -18.82 0.58
C LYS A 259 -26.23 -19.55 -0.70
N ARG A 260 -25.88 -18.82 -1.75
CA ARG A 260 -25.61 -19.39 -3.07
C ARG A 260 -24.12 -19.31 -3.44
N CYS A 261 -23.37 -18.42 -2.84
CA CYS A 261 -21.96 -18.21 -3.21
C CYS A 261 -21.08 -19.40 -2.75
N ASP A 262 -20.02 -19.58 -3.48
CA ASP A 262 -18.92 -20.50 -3.16
C ASP A 262 -17.79 -19.76 -2.46
N VAL A 263 -17.64 -18.45 -2.77
CA VAL A 263 -16.63 -17.57 -2.18
C VAL A 263 -17.27 -16.24 -1.80
N VAL A 264 -16.91 -15.72 -0.62
CA VAL A 264 -17.16 -14.33 -0.26
C VAL A 264 -15.87 -13.60 0.12
N ILE A 265 -15.65 -12.43 -0.44
CA ILE A 265 -14.46 -11.59 -0.19
C ILE A 265 -14.91 -10.34 0.55
N GLY A 266 -14.40 -10.16 1.77
CA GLY A 266 -14.62 -8.96 2.57
C GLY A 266 -13.59 -7.89 2.26
N ALA A 267 -14.03 -6.76 1.71
CA ALA A 267 -13.19 -5.63 1.30
C ALA A 267 -13.80 -4.28 1.76
N VAL A 268 -14.56 -4.29 2.86
CA VAL A 268 -15.18 -3.10 3.43
C VAL A 268 -14.21 -2.41 4.38
N ARG A 269 -14.05 -1.10 4.21
CA ARG A 269 -13.22 -0.28 5.08
C ARG A 269 -14.07 0.74 5.83
N GLY A 270 -13.88 0.84 7.14
CA GLY A 270 -14.41 1.90 7.98
C GLY A 270 -13.34 2.94 8.34
N THR A 271 -13.73 4.00 9.05
CA THR A 271 -12.80 5.04 9.50
C THR A 271 -11.82 4.50 10.56
N ASN A 272 -12.37 3.90 11.63
CA ASN A 272 -11.56 3.34 12.73
C ASN A 272 -11.52 1.82 12.74
N ARG A 273 -12.63 1.18 12.39
CA ARG A 273 -12.80 -0.26 12.29
C ARG A 273 -13.70 -0.56 11.09
N SER A 274 -13.48 -1.69 10.44
CA SER A 274 -14.42 -2.20 9.44
C SER A 274 -15.77 -2.52 10.13
N PRO A 275 -16.88 -2.11 9.53
CA PRO A 275 -18.20 -2.48 10.07
C PRO A 275 -18.43 -3.99 9.90
N ILE A 276 -19.05 -4.63 10.86
CA ILE A 276 -19.57 -6.00 10.71
C ILE A 276 -20.74 -5.96 9.72
N VAL A 277 -20.56 -6.60 8.58
CA VAL A 277 -21.55 -6.65 7.49
C VAL A 277 -22.24 -8.02 7.44
N VAL A 278 -21.53 -9.08 7.80
CA VAL A 278 -22.04 -10.45 7.80
C VAL A 278 -22.07 -10.97 9.23
N SER A 279 -23.26 -11.27 9.72
CA SER A 279 -23.46 -11.84 11.06
C SER A 279 -23.12 -13.34 11.11
N ASP A 280 -22.93 -13.87 12.32
CA ASP A 280 -22.74 -15.33 12.55
C ASP A 280 -23.88 -16.15 11.94
N THR A 281 -25.13 -15.68 12.08
CA THR A 281 -26.30 -16.34 11.51
C THR A 281 -26.28 -16.39 9.98
N MET A 282 -25.75 -15.35 9.33
CA MET A 282 -25.58 -15.33 7.88
C MET A 282 -24.49 -16.33 7.42
N VAL A 283 -23.41 -16.45 8.18
CA VAL A 283 -22.35 -17.44 7.90
C VAL A 283 -22.88 -18.87 8.03
N ARG A 284 -23.68 -19.17 9.07
CA ARG A 284 -24.34 -20.47 9.24
C ARG A 284 -25.25 -20.86 8.06
N ALA A 285 -25.76 -19.87 7.33
CA ALA A 285 -26.63 -20.10 6.19
C ALA A 285 -25.87 -20.29 4.85
N MET A 286 -24.54 -20.16 4.84
CA MET A 286 -23.71 -20.39 3.66
C MET A 286 -23.59 -21.91 3.33
N LYS A 287 -23.15 -22.20 2.12
CA LYS A 287 -22.86 -23.57 1.71
C LYS A 287 -21.74 -24.18 2.57
N LYS A 288 -21.83 -25.46 2.88
CA LYS A 288 -20.71 -26.20 3.46
C LYS A 288 -19.51 -26.16 2.52
N GLY A 289 -18.33 -25.86 3.06
CA GLY A 289 -17.08 -25.72 2.31
C GLY A 289 -16.98 -24.44 1.49
N ALA A 290 -17.89 -23.49 1.65
CA ALA A 290 -17.72 -22.13 1.11
C ALA A 290 -16.52 -21.44 1.76
N ILE A 291 -15.92 -20.50 1.03
CA ILE A 291 -14.71 -19.81 1.45
C ILE A 291 -15.02 -18.35 1.80
N ILE A 292 -14.57 -17.90 2.96
CA ILE A 292 -14.51 -16.49 3.36
C ILE A 292 -13.06 -16.04 3.27
N ILE A 293 -12.80 -14.97 2.50
CA ILE A 293 -11.53 -14.24 2.50
C ILE A 293 -11.79 -12.85 3.09
N ASP A 294 -11.41 -12.62 4.33
CA ASP A 294 -11.63 -11.33 4.96
C ASP A 294 -10.39 -10.43 4.83
N VAL A 295 -10.31 -9.67 3.73
CA VAL A 295 -9.26 -8.65 3.52
C VAL A 295 -9.43 -7.47 4.48
N SER A 296 -10.65 -7.26 5.02
CA SER A 296 -10.93 -6.22 6.01
C SER A 296 -10.33 -6.50 7.38
N ILE A 297 -9.70 -7.67 7.57
CA ILE A 297 -9.14 -8.12 8.86
C ILE A 297 -8.10 -7.14 9.42
N ASP A 298 -7.33 -6.46 8.57
CA ASP A 298 -6.38 -5.40 8.96
C ASP A 298 -7.05 -4.28 9.77
N MET A 299 -8.37 -4.12 9.57
CA MET A 299 -9.21 -3.13 10.25
C MET A 299 -10.25 -3.79 11.16
N GLY A 300 -10.02 -5.02 11.59
CA GLY A 300 -10.83 -5.76 12.54
C GLY A 300 -11.92 -6.65 11.92
N GLY A 301 -11.88 -6.86 10.60
CA GLY A 301 -12.78 -7.76 9.89
C GLY A 301 -14.19 -7.22 9.64
N CYS A 302 -14.87 -7.75 8.62
CA CYS A 302 -16.26 -7.39 8.32
C CYS A 302 -17.25 -8.56 8.50
N PHE A 303 -16.76 -9.70 8.94
CA PHE A 303 -17.58 -10.84 9.38
C PHE A 303 -17.51 -10.96 10.90
N GLU A 304 -18.65 -11.23 11.53
CA GLU A 304 -18.72 -11.46 12.98
C GLU A 304 -17.92 -12.70 13.42
N THR A 305 -17.70 -13.62 12.47
CA THR A 305 -16.97 -14.87 12.69
C THR A 305 -15.48 -14.77 12.40
N SER A 306 -14.96 -13.61 11.98
CA SER A 306 -13.54 -13.43 11.63
C SER A 306 -12.66 -13.36 12.86
N ASP A 307 -11.65 -14.23 12.89
CA ASP A 307 -10.54 -14.24 13.86
C ASP A 307 -9.21 -14.14 13.10
N VAL A 308 -8.27 -13.34 13.61
CA VAL A 308 -6.97 -13.10 12.96
C VAL A 308 -6.18 -14.39 12.85
N THR A 309 -5.70 -14.69 11.64
CA THR A 309 -4.83 -15.83 11.34
C THR A 309 -3.45 -15.39 10.87
N THR A 310 -2.57 -16.32 10.55
CA THR A 310 -1.20 -16.03 10.10
C THR A 310 -0.90 -16.72 8.77
N HIS A 311 0.12 -16.29 8.05
CA HIS A 311 0.54 -16.95 6.81
C HIS A 311 0.98 -18.42 7.01
N ARG A 312 1.34 -18.84 8.25
CA ARG A 312 1.69 -20.25 8.57
C ARG A 312 0.47 -21.11 8.81
N GLN A 313 -0.54 -20.55 9.48
CA GLN A 313 -1.83 -21.19 9.74
C GLN A 313 -2.92 -20.26 9.22
N PRO A 314 -3.15 -20.23 7.89
CA PRO A 314 -3.92 -19.17 7.27
C PRO A 314 -5.42 -19.34 7.39
N THR A 315 -5.90 -20.54 7.75
CA THR A 315 -7.32 -20.86 7.74
C THR A 315 -7.78 -21.56 9.00
N TYR A 316 -9.07 -21.40 9.29
CA TYR A 316 -9.83 -22.21 10.24
C TYR A 316 -11.23 -22.46 9.68
N ILE A 317 -11.94 -23.43 10.26
CA ILE A 317 -13.31 -23.77 9.87
C ILE A 317 -14.27 -23.36 10.98
N LYS A 318 -15.30 -22.59 10.62
CA LYS A 318 -16.41 -22.23 11.53
C LYS A 318 -17.73 -22.38 10.76
N HIS A 319 -18.69 -23.08 11.34
CA HIS A 319 -19.98 -23.41 10.69
C HIS A 319 -19.84 -24.13 9.34
N ASN A 320 -18.86 -25.02 9.20
CA ASN A 320 -18.49 -25.69 7.95
C ASN A 320 -18.08 -24.75 6.82
N VAL A 321 -17.70 -23.50 7.11
CA VAL A 321 -17.18 -22.49 6.18
C VAL A 321 -15.70 -22.27 6.48
N VAL A 322 -14.85 -22.27 5.46
CA VAL A 322 -13.42 -22.01 5.59
C VAL A 322 -13.18 -20.53 5.67
N HIS A 323 -12.47 -20.07 6.68
CA HIS A 323 -12.13 -18.68 6.88
C HIS A 323 -10.63 -18.45 6.65
N TYR A 324 -10.30 -17.48 5.84
CA TYR A 324 -8.95 -16.95 5.65
C TYR A 324 -8.96 -15.48 6.11
N CYS A 325 -8.31 -15.21 7.22
CA CYS A 325 -8.30 -13.92 7.88
C CYS A 325 -6.87 -13.47 8.21
N VAL A 326 -5.96 -13.61 7.24
CA VAL A 326 -4.55 -13.23 7.38
C VAL A 326 -4.40 -11.74 7.07
N PRO A 327 -3.89 -10.92 8.02
CA PRO A 327 -3.59 -9.52 7.73
C PRO A 327 -2.41 -9.38 6.77
N ASN A 328 -2.29 -8.20 6.14
CA ASN A 328 -1.19 -7.87 5.24
C ASN A 328 -1.01 -8.91 4.10
N ILE A 329 -2.11 -9.25 3.43
CA ILE A 329 -2.10 -10.21 2.29
C ILE A 329 -0.98 -9.92 1.27
N PRO A 330 -0.64 -8.66 0.93
CA PRO A 330 0.46 -8.37 -0.01
C PRO A 330 1.82 -8.95 0.39
N ALA A 331 2.08 -9.18 1.68
CA ALA A 331 3.30 -9.81 2.16
C ALA A 331 3.46 -11.29 1.71
N ARG A 332 2.37 -11.93 1.27
CA ARG A 332 2.41 -13.26 0.64
C ARG A 332 3.08 -13.24 -0.73
N TYR A 333 3.09 -12.09 -1.41
CA TYR A 333 3.68 -11.89 -2.74
C TYR A 333 4.80 -10.84 -2.68
N PRO A 334 5.88 -11.10 -1.90
CA PRO A 334 6.85 -10.06 -1.52
C PRO A 334 7.58 -9.46 -2.71
N ARG A 335 7.88 -10.25 -3.76
CA ARG A 335 8.54 -9.73 -4.96
C ARG A 335 7.64 -8.73 -5.71
N THR A 336 6.39 -9.10 -5.96
CA THR A 336 5.43 -8.20 -6.62
C THR A 336 5.18 -6.94 -5.80
N ALA A 337 4.99 -7.08 -4.49
CA ALA A 337 4.77 -5.95 -3.61
C ALA A 337 6.01 -5.04 -3.50
N THR A 338 7.22 -5.60 -3.49
CA THR A 338 8.47 -4.84 -3.53
C THR A 338 8.58 -4.03 -4.81
N VAL A 339 8.38 -4.64 -5.99
CA VAL A 339 8.43 -3.92 -7.28
C VAL A 339 7.40 -2.78 -7.27
N SER A 340 6.21 -3.04 -6.80
CA SER A 340 5.13 -2.07 -6.74
C SER A 340 5.45 -0.87 -5.83
N ILE A 341 5.94 -1.12 -4.62
CA ILE A 341 6.36 -0.08 -3.67
C ILE A 341 7.57 0.69 -4.23
N SER A 342 8.54 0.00 -4.79
CA SER A 342 9.74 0.58 -5.37
C SER A 342 9.41 1.56 -6.51
N ASN A 343 8.49 1.21 -7.39
CA ASN A 343 8.03 2.09 -8.48
C ASN A 343 7.37 3.38 -7.96
N ILE A 344 6.80 3.34 -6.76
CA ILE A 344 6.21 4.51 -6.11
C ILE A 344 7.30 5.35 -5.43
N PHE A 345 8.21 4.73 -4.68
CA PHE A 345 9.21 5.48 -3.92
C PHE A 345 10.27 6.13 -4.79
N THR A 346 10.71 5.47 -5.85
CA THR A 346 11.81 5.97 -6.68
C THR A 346 11.56 7.38 -7.21
N PRO A 347 10.41 7.74 -7.80
CA PRO A 347 10.12 9.10 -8.22
C PRO A 347 10.13 10.11 -7.06
N TYR A 348 9.58 9.75 -5.88
CA TYR A 348 9.61 10.63 -4.71
C TYR A 348 11.03 10.89 -4.22
N LEU A 349 11.88 9.86 -4.17
CA LEU A 349 13.28 10.00 -3.74
C LEU A 349 14.08 10.88 -4.71
N LEU A 350 13.94 10.66 -6.02
CA LEU A 350 14.57 11.50 -7.03
C LEU A 350 14.11 12.96 -6.95
N LYS A 351 12.79 13.18 -6.76
CA LYS A 351 12.24 14.52 -6.59
C LYS A 351 12.77 15.20 -5.32
N ILE A 352 12.85 14.48 -4.19
CA ILE A 352 13.45 15.02 -2.96
C ILE A 352 14.89 15.48 -3.20
N ALA A 353 15.66 14.73 -3.97
CA ALA A 353 17.02 15.10 -4.34
C ALA A 353 17.07 16.32 -5.27
N GLU A 354 16.21 16.37 -6.31
CA GLU A 354 16.10 17.50 -7.25
C GLU A 354 15.67 18.79 -6.57
N ASP A 355 14.79 18.68 -5.58
CA ASP A 355 14.37 19.84 -4.76
C ASP A 355 15.45 20.32 -3.79
N GLY A 356 16.58 19.59 -3.68
CA GLY A 356 17.68 19.91 -2.76
C GLY A 356 17.47 19.40 -1.34
N GLY A 357 16.56 18.45 -1.13
CA GLY A 357 16.31 17.77 0.13
C GLY A 357 14.85 17.79 0.56
N ILE A 358 14.55 17.01 1.62
CA ILE A 358 13.18 16.77 2.09
C ILE A 358 12.48 18.07 2.52
N GLU A 359 13.18 19.02 3.10
CA GLU A 359 12.59 20.28 3.59
C GLU A 359 12.00 21.11 2.45
N ASN A 360 12.73 21.21 1.35
CA ASN A 360 12.25 21.91 0.16
C ASN A 360 11.09 21.17 -0.49
N SER A 361 11.17 19.84 -0.61
CA SER A 361 10.06 19.04 -1.15
C SER A 361 8.80 19.22 -0.31
N LEU A 362 8.90 19.23 1.01
CA LEU A 362 7.75 19.44 1.91
C LEU A 362 7.14 20.86 1.78
N ARG A 363 7.88 21.86 1.33
CA ARG A 363 7.33 23.22 1.07
C ARG A 363 6.35 23.20 -0.11
N PHE A 364 6.70 22.51 -1.18
CA PHE A 364 6.00 22.59 -2.46
C PHE A 364 5.06 21.40 -2.71
N ASP A 365 5.33 20.24 -2.13
CA ASP A 365 4.54 19.02 -2.33
C ASP A 365 3.55 18.78 -1.18
N LYS A 366 2.29 19.18 -1.43
CA LYS A 366 1.19 18.94 -0.47
C LYS A 366 0.91 17.46 -0.25
N GLY A 367 1.12 16.63 -1.28
CA GLY A 367 0.91 15.19 -1.21
C GLY A 367 1.91 14.52 -0.28
N LEU A 368 3.19 14.84 -0.43
CA LEU A 368 4.26 14.37 0.45
C LEU A 368 4.06 14.87 1.90
N LYS A 369 3.64 16.12 2.07
CA LYS A 369 3.34 16.72 3.37
C LYS A 369 2.27 15.96 4.15
N ASN A 370 1.28 15.34 3.49
CA ASN A 370 0.27 14.53 4.18
C ASN A 370 0.85 13.28 4.84
N GLY A 371 1.97 12.74 4.33
CA GLY A 371 2.68 11.62 4.93
C GLY A 371 3.45 11.98 6.20
N LEU A 372 3.74 13.25 6.40
CA LEU A 372 4.57 13.71 7.51
C LEU A 372 3.84 13.61 8.85
N TYR A 373 4.44 12.91 9.81
CA TYR A 373 3.90 12.84 11.17
C TYR A 373 4.89 13.34 12.23
N PHE A 374 6.19 13.43 11.93
CA PHE A 374 7.18 14.15 12.71
C PHE A 374 8.01 15.09 11.83
N TYR A 375 8.26 16.29 12.30
CA TYR A 375 9.18 17.24 11.71
C TYR A 375 10.18 17.72 12.75
N HIS A 376 11.46 17.36 12.60
CA HIS A 376 12.54 17.62 13.58
C HIS A 376 12.17 17.25 15.02
N GLY A 377 11.47 16.13 15.21
CA GLY A 377 11.03 15.63 16.51
C GLY A 377 9.73 16.27 17.04
N ILE A 378 9.12 17.18 16.31
CA ILE A 378 7.82 17.76 16.65
C ILE A 378 6.73 16.94 15.95
N LEU A 379 5.75 16.46 16.72
CA LEU A 379 4.61 15.74 16.16
C LEU A 379 3.73 16.70 15.35
N THR A 380 3.48 16.37 14.06
CA THR A 380 2.69 17.22 13.16
C THR A 380 1.34 16.60 12.78
N SER A 381 1.18 15.30 13.00
CA SER A 381 -0.07 14.61 12.70
C SER A 381 -1.12 14.83 13.81
N LYS A 382 -2.19 15.56 13.48
CA LYS A 382 -3.34 15.76 14.37
C LYS A 382 -3.98 14.43 14.79
N SER A 383 -4.17 13.50 13.86
CA SER A 383 -4.78 12.20 14.14
C SER A 383 -3.96 11.35 15.11
N VAL A 384 -2.64 11.37 15.03
CA VAL A 384 -1.75 10.72 16.01
C VAL A 384 -1.83 11.42 17.36
N GLY A 385 -1.83 12.77 17.38
CA GLY A 385 -1.94 13.56 18.58
C GLY A 385 -3.22 13.26 19.35
N GLU A 386 -4.37 13.26 18.67
CA GLU A 386 -5.67 12.94 19.26
C GLU A 386 -5.77 11.48 19.74
N TRP A 387 -5.25 10.52 18.93
CA TRP A 387 -5.31 9.10 19.28
C TRP A 387 -4.49 8.75 20.54
N PHE A 388 -3.34 9.38 20.71
CA PHE A 388 -2.42 9.08 21.82
C PHE A 388 -2.40 10.17 22.90
N ASP A 389 -3.27 11.19 22.82
CA ASP A 389 -3.23 12.33 23.71
C ASP A 389 -1.81 12.93 23.82
N LEU A 390 -1.25 13.33 22.67
CA LEU A 390 0.06 13.94 22.51
C LEU A 390 -0.09 15.36 21.94
N LYS A 391 0.74 16.29 22.42
CA LYS A 391 0.82 17.62 21.82
C LYS A 391 1.30 17.53 20.38
N HIS A 392 0.64 18.24 19.47
CA HIS A 392 1.00 18.32 18.07
C HIS A 392 0.97 19.77 17.58
N SER A 393 1.68 20.07 16.53
CA SER A 393 1.76 21.40 15.90
C SER A 393 1.37 21.30 14.43
N ASP A 394 0.72 22.33 13.89
CA ASP A 394 0.47 22.40 12.45
C ASP A 394 1.81 22.55 11.71
N ILE A 395 2.03 21.70 10.74
CA ILE A 395 3.25 21.71 9.92
C ILE A 395 3.42 23.03 9.16
N ASN A 396 2.34 23.70 8.78
CA ASN A 396 2.40 24.98 8.10
C ASN A 396 2.96 26.12 8.96
N LEU A 397 3.02 25.94 10.29
CA LEU A 397 3.67 26.86 11.22
C LEU A 397 5.18 26.57 11.40
N LEU A 398 5.66 25.42 10.90
CA LEU A 398 7.04 24.97 11.08
C LEU A 398 7.87 25.04 9.79
N ILE A 399 7.23 25.04 8.64
CA ILE A 399 7.87 25.12 7.31
C ILE A 399 7.50 26.47 6.70
N PHE A 400 8.48 27.39 6.64
CA PHE A 400 8.36 28.72 6.04
C PHE A 400 8.93 28.75 4.63
#